data_5a57ed7e445aa612971cd3e6a6c49c8e
#
_entry.id   5a57ed7e445aa612971cd3e6a6c49c8e
#
_cell.length_a   1.000
_cell.length_b   1.000
_cell.length_c   1.000
_cell.angle_alpha   90.00
_cell.angle_beta   90.00
_cell.angle_gamma   90.00
#
_symmetry.space_group_name_H-M   'P 1'
#
loop_
_entity.id
_entity.type
_entity.pdbx_description
1 polymer ?
#
loop_
_entity_poly.entity_id
_entity_poly.type
_entity_poly.pdbx_seq_one_letter_code
_entity_poly.pdbx_strand_id
1 'polypeptide(L)'
;PETLAIENQVNPDEIRRIVRDAQEKLFAARAQRVHPGTDYKLIMSWNGLMTRAFAEAACILDSDKYRQIAIANAQLVTSKMQATTPEGEHGWFRTYKDGRAHIDAFAEDYAAYANALISVYEATFDPEWLPIARSMIDSPISHFWDDKDAGFFSTSDYHETLVSRPKDFYDNAVPSANSEAAEALLRLYLLTANSEYETFALRIFQPFLPALGSAPTSFGRLLSAIDFYLSGPAEVALIGPFESDAMQDLVRATWQPYAPNKVVAGTEPKDNDATLDIPLLENRPMLHGKAAAYGCRD
;
A
#
# COMPACT_ATOMS: atom_id res chain seq x y z
N PRO A 1 10.44 -29.11 -18.98
CA PRO A 1 10.18 -30.59 -18.96
C PRO A 1 9.88 -31.14 -20.34
N GLU A 2 9.10 -30.45 -21.17
CA GLU A 2 8.65 -30.94 -22.48
C GLU A 2 9.83 -31.14 -23.44
N THR A 3 10.72 -30.17 -23.55
CA THR A 3 11.92 -30.28 -24.43
C THR A 3 12.81 -31.43 -24.02
N LEU A 4 13.07 -31.58 -22.71
CA LEU A 4 13.88 -32.68 -22.16
C LEU A 4 13.19 -34.04 -22.38
N ALA A 5 11.87 -34.10 -22.32
CA ALA A 5 11.11 -35.32 -22.55
C ALA A 5 11.23 -35.79 -24.02
N ILE A 6 11.17 -34.85 -24.96
CA ILE A 6 11.35 -35.10 -26.38
C ILE A 6 12.78 -35.59 -26.67
N GLU A 7 13.79 -34.86 -26.17
CA GLU A 7 15.20 -35.19 -26.37
C GLU A 7 15.57 -36.58 -25.81
N ASN A 8 14.98 -36.95 -24.68
CA ASN A 8 15.26 -38.26 -24.03
C ASN A 8 14.23 -39.37 -24.32
N GLN A 9 13.23 -39.11 -25.16
CA GLN A 9 12.18 -40.03 -25.53
C GLN A 9 11.42 -40.63 -24.33
N VAL A 10 11.15 -39.84 -23.33
CA VAL A 10 10.41 -40.20 -22.09
C VAL A 10 9.15 -39.36 -21.96
N ASN A 11 8.23 -39.83 -21.11
CA ASN A 11 7.01 -39.08 -20.82
C ASN A 11 7.31 -37.78 -20.07
N PRO A 12 6.74 -36.64 -20.47
CA PRO A 12 6.91 -35.36 -19.73
C PRO A 12 6.57 -35.46 -18.24
N ASP A 13 5.59 -36.29 -17.85
CA ASP A 13 5.22 -36.48 -16.45
C ASP A 13 6.30 -37.24 -15.66
N GLU A 14 7.04 -38.12 -16.31
CA GLU A 14 8.19 -38.77 -15.70
C GLU A 14 9.32 -37.78 -15.43
N ILE A 15 9.62 -36.88 -16.37
CA ILE A 15 10.58 -35.78 -16.15
C ILE A 15 10.14 -34.91 -14.99
N ARG A 16 8.86 -34.51 -14.92
CA ARG A 16 8.33 -33.70 -13.78
C ARG A 16 8.49 -34.44 -12.46
N ARG A 17 8.23 -35.74 -12.41
CA ARG A 17 8.41 -36.56 -11.21
C ARG A 17 9.87 -36.62 -10.79
N ILE A 18 10.79 -36.91 -11.71
CA ILE A 18 12.23 -36.99 -11.45
C ILE A 18 12.75 -35.65 -10.90
N VAL A 19 12.32 -34.51 -11.51
CA VAL A 19 12.72 -33.18 -11.05
C VAL A 19 12.21 -32.90 -9.64
N ARG A 20 10.95 -33.24 -9.34
CA ARG A 20 10.37 -33.09 -7.99
C ARG A 20 11.12 -33.91 -6.96
N ASP A 21 11.32 -35.19 -7.23
CA ASP A 21 12.04 -36.11 -6.34
C ASP A 21 13.49 -35.64 -6.09
N ALA A 22 14.14 -35.12 -7.13
CA ALA A 22 15.47 -34.52 -7.02
C ALA A 22 15.47 -33.25 -6.17
N GLN A 23 14.50 -32.36 -6.37
CA GLN A 23 14.35 -31.14 -5.57
C GLN A 23 14.12 -31.46 -4.09
N GLU A 24 13.25 -32.43 -3.77
CA GLU A 24 13.02 -32.87 -2.39
C GLU A 24 14.29 -33.42 -1.73
N LYS A 25 15.02 -34.29 -2.43
CA LYS A 25 16.29 -34.86 -1.93
C LYS A 25 17.36 -33.79 -1.71
N LEU A 26 17.51 -32.86 -2.67
CA LEU A 26 18.47 -31.76 -2.57
C LEU A 26 18.09 -30.79 -1.46
N PHE A 27 16.80 -30.50 -1.30
CA PHE A 27 16.31 -29.68 -0.21
C PHE A 27 16.58 -30.30 1.16
N ALA A 28 16.26 -31.60 1.31
CA ALA A 28 16.54 -32.34 2.54
C ALA A 28 18.05 -32.38 2.87
N ALA A 29 18.90 -32.64 1.88
CA ALA A 29 20.35 -32.61 2.06
C ALA A 29 20.88 -31.21 2.43
N ARG A 30 20.33 -30.16 1.82
CA ARG A 30 20.67 -28.77 2.14
C ARG A 30 20.21 -28.37 3.55
N ALA A 31 19.07 -28.86 4.00
CA ALA A 31 18.53 -28.59 5.32
C ALA A 31 19.41 -29.14 6.47
N GLN A 32 20.32 -30.08 6.17
CA GLN A 32 21.31 -30.59 7.16
C GLN A 32 22.54 -29.69 7.30
N ARG A 33 22.73 -28.69 6.44
CA ARG A 33 23.84 -27.76 6.52
C ARG A 33 23.58 -26.70 7.60
N VAL A 34 24.66 -26.10 8.11
CA VAL A 34 24.54 -24.90 8.96
C VAL A 34 23.88 -23.81 8.16
N HIS A 35 22.71 -23.37 8.63
CA HIS A 35 21.97 -22.28 7.97
C HIS A 35 22.64 -20.94 8.24
N PRO A 36 22.60 -19.99 7.27
CA PRO A 36 22.95 -18.61 7.53
C PRO A 36 22.09 -18.05 8.67
N GLY A 37 22.63 -17.10 9.43
CA GLY A 37 21.85 -16.37 10.42
C GLY A 37 20.66 -15.67 9.73
N THR A 38 19.48 -15.73 10.37
CA THR A 38 18.29 -15.03 9.90
C THR A 38 18.11 -13.77 10.72
N ASP A 39 17.98 -12.63 10.06
CA ASP A 39 17.59 -11.40 10.73
C ASP A 39 16.04 -11.32 10.74
N TYR A 40 15.45 -11.45 11.92
CA TYR A 40 14.00 -11.41 12.13
C TYR A 40 13.46 -10.00 12.36
N LYS A 41 14.23 -8.98 11.98
CA LYS A 41 13.80 -7.60 12.09
C LYS A 41 12.61 -7.31 11.16
N LEU A 42 11.55 -6.73 11.69
CA LEU A 42 10.50 -6.09 10.92
C LEU A 42 11.00 -4.71 10.51
N ILE A 43 10.90 -4.37 9.25
CA ILE A 43 11.15 -3.03 8.70
C ILE A 43 9.81 -2.49 8.23
N MET A 44 9.40 -1.30 8.70
CA MET A 44 8.08 -0.75 8.48
C MET A 44 7.75 -0.58 6.99
N SER A 45 8.64 0.01 6.20
CA SER A 45 8.44 0.20 4.76
C SER A 45 8.23 -1.11 4.00
N TRP A 46 9.05 -2.14 4.28
CA TRP A 46 8.91 -3.44 3.62
C TRP A 46 7.62 -4.16 4.01
N ASN A 47 7.22 -4.02 5.27
CA ASN A 47 5.92 -4.52 5.73
C ASN A 47 4.77 -3.74 5.10
N GLY A 48 4.92 -2.43 4.88
CA GLY A 48 3.96 -1.61 4.15
C GLY A 48 3.73 -2.13 2.73
N LEU A 49 4.81 -2.30 1.95
CA LEU A 49 4.73 -2.83 0.59
C LEU A 49 4.05 -4.21 0.54
N MET A 50 4.40 -5.10 1.48
CA MET A 50 3.82 -6.44 1.52
C MET A 50 2.37 -6.44 2.02
N THR A 51 2.03 -5.63 3.03
CA THR A 51 0.66 -5.49 3.53
C THR A 51 -0.29 -4.98 2.45
N ARG A 52 0.16 -3.97 1.69
CA ARG A 52 -0.55 -3.50 0.50
C ARG A 52 -0.81 -4.64 -0.48
N ALA A 53 0.24 -5.37 -0.85
CA ALA A 53 0.11 -6.49 -1.79
C ALA A 53 -0.88 -7.56 -1.31
N PHE A 54 -0.90 -7.89 -0.02
CA PHE A 54 -1.88 -8.82 0.55
C PHE A 54 -3.29 -8.24 0.57
N ALA A 55 -3.47 -6.97 0.88
CA ALA A 55 -4.78 -6.32 0.87
C ALA A 55 -5.37 -6.27 -0.55
N GLU A 56 -4.59 -5.86 -1.55
CA GLU A 56 -5.00 -5.85 -2.95
C GLU A 56 -5.28 -7.26 -3.47
N ALA A 57 -4.42 -8.23 -3.16
CA ALA A 57 -4.65 -9.63 -3.52
C ALA A 57 -5.89 -10.23 -2.84
N ALA A 58 -6.22 -9.80 -1.62
CA ALA A 58 -7.45 -10.21 -0.94
C ALA A 58 -8.70 -9.79 -1.72
N CYS A 59 -8.69 -8.57 -2.25
CA CYS A 59 -9.79 -8.05 -3.06
C CYS A 59 -9.89 -8.73 -4.43
N ILE A 60 -8.75 -8.87 -5.14
CA ILE A 60 -8.72 -9.38 -6.51
C ILE A 60 -8.98 -10.88 -6.56
N LEU A 61 -8.47 -11.64 -5.59
CA LEU A 61 -8.58 -13.10 -5.51
C LEU A 61 -9.73 -13.58 -4.61
N ASP A 62 -10.50 -12.66 -4.03
CA ASP A 62 -11.56 -12.92 -3.05
C ASP A 62 -11.07 -13.86 -1.91
N SER A 63 -9.96 -13.48 -1.27
CA SER A 63 -9.25 -14.34 -0.32
C SER A 63 -9.25 -13.79 1.10
N ASP A 64 -10.06 -14.37 1.97
CA ASP A 64 -10.04 -14.03 3.40
C ASP A 64 -8.69 -14.28 4.06
N LYS A 65 -7.97 -15.32 3.64
CA LYS A 65 -6.63 -15.59 4.16
C LYS A 65 -5.69 -14.39 3.96
N TYR A 66 -5.70 -13.80 2.78
CA TYR A 66 -4.85 -12.64 2.48
C TYR A 66 -5.32 -11.39 3.20
N ARG A 67 -6.64 -11.21 3.32
CA ARG A 67 -7.24 -10.11 4.09
C ARG A 67 -6.81 -10.17 5.56
N GLN A 68 -6.89 -11.34 6.19
CA GLN A 68 -6.46 -11.52 7.58
C GLN A 68 -4.96 -11.28 7.79
N ILE A 69 -4.11 -11.66 6.83
CA ILE A 69 -2.67 -11.37 6.88
C ILE A 69 -2.43 -9.86 6.86
N ALA A 70 -3.10 -9.13 5.96
CA ALA A 70 -2.98 -7.68 5.87
C ALA A 70 -3.44 -6.99 7.15
N ILE A 71 -4.60 -7.37 7.69
CA ILE A 71 -5.14 -6.84 8.95
C ILE A 71 -4.18 -7.13 10.10
N ALA A 72 -3.70 -8.35 10.25
CA ALA A 72 -2.81 -8.73 11.35
C ALA A 72 -1.49 -7.93 11.33
N ASN A 73 -0.92 -7.67 10.14
CA ASN A 73 0.25 -6.82 10.02
C ASN A 73 -0.08 -5.36 10.34
N ALA A 74 -1.19 -4.82 9.85
CA ALA A 74 -1.63 -3.47 10.16
C ALA A 74 -1.80 -3.27 11.67
N GLN A 75 -2.47 -4.20 12.35
CA GLN A 75 -2.64 -4.19 13.81
C GLN A 75 -1.30 -4.28 14.56
N LEU A 76 -0.37 -5.11 14.09
CA LEU A 76 0.95 -5.23 14.71
C LEU A 76 1.71 -3.90 14.64
N VAL A 77 1.81 -3.29 13.47
CA VAL A 77 2.55 -2.04 13.29
C VAL A 77 1.88 -0.92 14.08
N THR A 78 0.57 -0.76 13.95
CA THR A 78 -0.17 0.31 14.63
C THR A 78 -0.19 0.16 16.16
N SER A 79 -0.02 -1.05 16.69
CA SER A 79 0.02 -1.26 18.15
C SER A 79 1.44 -1.32 18.75
N LYS A 80 2.47 -1.64 17.96
CA LYS A 80 3.83 -1.94 18.48
C LYS A 80 4.91 -1.00 17.99
N MET A 81 4.67 -0.25 16.92
CA MET A 81 5.70 0.59 16.31
C MET A 81 5.38 2.08 16.41
N GLN A 82 4.44 2.48 17.25
CA GLN A 82 4.18 3.89 17.54
C GLN A 82 5.35 4.51 18.31
N ALA A 83 5.67 5.75 17.97
CA ALA A 83 6.63 6.61 18.62
C ALA A 83 5.95 7.93 19.04
N THR A 84 6.68 8.74 19.78
CA THR A 84 6.30 10.12 20.07
C THR A 84 7.44 11.01 19.61
N THR A 85 7.14 12.02 18.81
CA THR A 85 8.14 13.00 18.36
C THR A 85 8.63 13.85 19.55
N PRO A 86 9.75 14.54 19.44
CA PRO A 86 10.21 15.46 20.49
C PRO A 86 9.18 16.53 20.88
N GLU A 87 8.33 16.94 19.95
CA GLU A 87 7.24 17.90 20.15
C GLU A 87 6.00 17.29 20.82
N GLY A 88 6.00 15.97 21.05
CA GLY A 88 4.88 15.24 21.66
C GLY A 88 3.82 14.77 20.69
N GLU A 89 4.07 14.85 19.41
CA GLU A 89 3.17 14.37 18.36
C GLU A 89 3.32 12.87 18.11
N HIS A 90 2.37 12.29 17.38
CA HIS A 90 2.45 10.90 16.97
C HIS A 90 3.52 10.68 15.88
N GLY A 91 4.48 9.83 16.19
CA GLY A 91 5.49 9.35 15.25
C GLY A 91 5.47 7.83 15.14
N TRP A 92 6.43 7.29 14.40
CA TRP A 92 6.55 5.86 14.17
C TRP A 92 8.01 5.43 14.25
N PHE A 93 8.22 4.16 14.65
CA PHE A 93 9.52 3.52 14.58
C PHE A 93 9.69 2.74 13.28
N ARG A 94 10.91 2.78 12.73
CA ARG A 94 11.29 2.06 11.52
C ARG A 94 11.33 0.55 11.71
N THR A 95 11.84 0.08 12.86
CA THR A 95 12.16 -1.33 13.07
C THR A 95 11.51 -1.88 14.34
N TYR A 96 11.12 -3.17 14.28
CA TYR A 96 10.66 -3.92 15.44
C TYR A 96 11.35 -5.28 15.48
N LYS A 97 11.95 -5.61 16.63
CA LYS A 97 12.62 -6.89 16.87
C LYS A 97 12.63 -7.22 18.36
N ASP A 98 12.44 -8.48 18.71
CA ASP A 98 12.53 -8.99 20.08
C ASP A 98 11.66 -8.20 21.09
N GLY A 99 10.44 -7.83 20.67
CA GLY A 99 9.50 -7.09 21.49
C GLY A 99 9.77 -5.59 21.60
N ARG A 100 10.77 -5.05 20.88
CA ARG A 100 11.17 -3.64 20.95
C ARG A 100 11.13 -2.97 19.58
N ALA A 101 10.46 -1.83 19.51
CA ALA A 101 10.52 -0.90 18.38
C ALA A 101 11.63 0.14 18.61
N HIS A 102 12.35 0.54 17.59
CA HIS A 102 13.43 1.52 17.67
C HIS A 102 13.79 2.08 16.28
N ILE A 103 14.59 3.13 16.24
CA ILE A 103 14.93 3.97 15.09
C ILE A 103 13.68 4.70 14.60
N ASP A 104 13.71 6.02 14.63
CA ASP A 104 12.62 6.83 14.10
C ASP A 104 12.41 6.54 12.61
N ALA A 105 11.15 6.51 12.19
CA ALA A 105 10.78 6.15 10.84
C ALA A 105 11.22 7.21 9.82
N PHE A 106 11.67 6.77 8.66
CA PHE A 106 12.04 7.61 7.54
C PHE A 106 10.84 7.86 6.62
N ALA A 107 10.96 8.81 5.70
CA ALA A 107 9.89 9.12 4.75
C ALA A 107 9.35 7.89 4.01
N GLU A 108 10.23 6.95 3.64
CA GLU A 108 9.84 5.70 2.97
C GLU A 108 8.94 4.81 3.84
N ASP A 109 9.15 4.81 5.16
CA ASP A 109 8.35 4.01 6.09
C ASP A 109 6.93 4.58 6.17
N TYR A 110 6.80 5.88 6.31
CA TYR A 110 5.53 6.59 6.33
C TYR A 110 4.75 6.40 5.02
N ALA A 111 5.38 6.67 3.88
CA ALA A 111 4.72 6.63 2.58
C ALA A 111 4.25 5.22 2.19
N ALA A 112 5.11 4.21 2.34
CA ALA A 112 4.74 2.83 2.03
C ALA A 112 3.63 2.32 2.96
N TYR A 113 3.67 2.70 4.25
CA TYR A 113 2.66 2.22 5.19
C TYR A 113 1.33 2.99 5.07
N ALA A 114 1.34 4.27 4.68
CA ALA A 114 0.12 5.01 4.32
C ALA A 114 -0.64 4.31 3.19
N ASN A 115 0.06 3.96 2.10
CA ASN A 115 -0.53 3.18 1.00
C ASN A 115 -1.08 1.83 1.47
N ALA A 116 -0.37 1.14 2.37
CA ALA A 116 -0.82 -0.12 2.93
C ALA A 116 -2.15 0.04 3.68
N LEU A 117 -2.26 1.03 4.56
CA LEU A 117 -3.47 1.27 5.34
C LEU A 117 -4.66 1.70 4.48
N ILE A 118 -4.43 2.49 3.42
CA ILE A 118 -5.47 2.80 2.45
C ILE A 118 -5.96 1.51 1.78
N SER A 119 -5.06 0.61 1.38
CA SER A 119 -5.45 -0.67 0.76
C SER A 119 -6.12 -1.63 1.76
N VAL A 120 -5.72 -1.62 3.04
CA VAL A 120 -6.43 -2.36 4.10
C VAL A 120 -7.84 -1.81 4.31
N TYR A 121 -8.01 -0.47 4.30
CA TYR A 121 -9.33 0.15 4.30
C TYR A 121 -10.19 -0.34 3.12
N GLU A 122 -9.69 -0.27 1.90
CA GLU A 122 -10.41 -0.72 0.71
C GLU A 122 -10.75 -2.22 0.73
N ALA A 123 -9.94 -3.03 1.42
CA ALA A 123 -10.19 -4.47 1.56
C ALA A 123 -11.16 -4.84 2.68
N THR A 124 -11.39 -3.94 3.64
CA THR A 124 -12.19 -4.21 4.85
C THR A 124 -13.37 -3.27 5.02
N PHE A 125 -13.29 -2.09 4.45
CA PHE A 125 -14.17 -0.93 4.69
C PHE A 125 -14.24 -0.52 6.18
N ASP A 126 -13.24 -0.94 6.98
CA ASP A 126 -13.12 -0.54 8.36
C ASP A 126 -12.56 0.90 8.43
N PRO A 127 -13.36 1.87 8.88
CA PRO A 127 -12.99 3.28 8.85
C PRO A 127 -11.83 3.63 9.77
N GLU A 128 -11.46 2.77 10.72
CA GLU A 128 -10.35 3.02 11.66
C GLU A 128 -8.99 3.18 10.95
N TRP A 129 -8.82 2.58 9.76
CA TRP A 129 -7.56 2.62 9.03
C TRP A 129 -7.25 3.98 8.38
N LEU A 130 -8.27 4.73 7.93
CA LEU A 130 -8.06 5.99 7.22
C LEU A 130 -7.47 7.12 8.06
N PRO A 131 -7.91 7.38 9.31
CA PRO A 131 -7.27 8.38 10.17
C PRO A 131 -5.80 8.08 10.43
N ILE A 132 -5.44 6.80 10.57
CA ILE A 132 -4.05 6.39 10.74
C ILE A 132 -3.27 6.61 9.45
N ALA A 133 -3.81 6.24 8.28
CA ALA A 133 -3.19 6.50 6.98
C ALA A 133 -2.97 8.00 6.74
N ARG A 134 -3.93 8.85 7.12
CA ARG A 134 -3.80 10.32 7.06
C ARG A 134 -2.64 10.80 7.94
N SER A 135 -2.57 10.35 9.19
CA SER A 135 -1.49 10.76 10.09
C SER A 135 -0.11 10.37 9.57
N MET A 136 -0.01 9.26 8.81
CA MET A 136 1.23 8.83 8.16
C MET A 136 1.62 9.69 6.94
N ILE A 137 0.74 10.56 6.46
CA ILE A 137 1.04 11.55 5.42
C ILE A 137 1.17 12.95 6.03
N ASP A 138 0.34 13.31 6.99
CA ASP A 138 0.36 14.63 7.62
C ASP A 138 1.66 14.87 8.39
N SER A 139 2.17 13.85 9.11
CA SER A 139 3.45 13.94 9.80
C SER A 139 4.65 14.18 8.85
N PRO A 140 4.82 13.44 7.73
CA PRO A 140 5.80 13.81 6.70
C PRO A 140 5.64 15.20 6.10
N ILE A 141 4.42 15.66 5.86
CA ILE A 141 4.19 17.04 5.40
C ILE A 141 4.75 18.05 6.39
N SER A 142 4.58 17.83 7.69
CA SER A 142 5.06 18.72 8.73
C SER A 142 6.58 18.68 8.94
N HIS A 143 7.21 17.49 8.83
CA HIS A 143 8.58 17.28 9.31
C HIS A 143 9.60 16.92 8.23
N PHE A 144 9.16 16.48 7.05
CA PHE A 144 10.05 15.98 5.99
C PHE A 144 9.96 16.79 4.70
N TRP A 145 8.96 17.68 4.59
CA TRP A 145 8.71 18.42 3.36
C TRP A 145 9.77 19.48 3.11
N ASP A 146 10.17 19.64 1.84
CA ASP A 146 11.01 20.74 1.38
C ASP A 146 10.15 21.80 0.67
N ASP A 147 9.93 22.92 1.32
CA ASP A 147 9.14 24.00 0.75
C ASP A 147 9.82 24.69 -0.45
N LYS A 148 11.15 24.64 -0.49
CA LYS A 148 11.93 25.33 -1.51
C LYS A 148 11.95 24.57 -2.83
N ASP A 149 12.34 23.27 -2.79
CA ASP A 149 12.59 22.48 -4.00
C ASP A 149 11.57 21.35 -4.15
N ALA A 150 10.52 21.32 -3.33
CA ALA A 150 9.48 20.32 -3.25
C ALA A 150 9.98 18.89 -2.95
N GLY A 151 9.05 17.98 -2.61
CA GLY A 151 9.34 16.60 -2.25
C GLY A 151 9.82 16.44 -0.81
N PHE A 152 9.83 15.19 -0.36
CA PHE A 152 10.19 14.82 1.00
C PHE A 152 11.67 14.49 1.11
N PHE A 153 12.32 15.03 2.14
CA PHE A 153 13.61 14.51 2.60
C PHE A 153 13.46 13.11 3.15
N SER A 154 14.51 12.30 3.10
CA SER A 154 14.49 10.94 3.65
C SER A 154 14.37 10.92 5.18
N THR A 155 14.88 11.97 5.87
CA THR A 155 14.85 12.13 7.33
C THR A 155 14.02 13.35 7.73
N SER A 156 13.39 13.29 8.91
CA SER A 156 12.68 14.43 9.50
C SER A 156 13.64 15.52 9.98
N ASP A 157 13.09 16.65 10.38
CA ASP A 157 13.83 17.77 10.99
C ASP A 157 14.27 17.49 12.44
N TYR A 158 13.65 16.51 13.11
CA TYR A 158 14.01 16.06 14.46
C TYR A 158 14.96 14.86 14.50
N HIS A 159 15.33 14.28 13.36
CA HIS A 159 16.42 13.28 13.30
C HIS A 159 17.76 13.93 13.62
N GLU A 160 18.80 13.10 13.86
CA GLU A 160 20.15 13.63 14.05
C GLU A 160 20.57 14.52 12.86
N THR A 161 21.31 15.58 13.16
CA THR A 161 21.77 16.50 12.12
C THR A 161 22.82 15.84 11.26
N LEU A 162 22.52 15.61 10.00
CA LEU A 162 23.42 15.08 8.98
C LEU A 162 24.12 16.23 8.23
N VAL A 163 25.24 15.93 7.56
CA VAL A 163 25.93 16.90 6.69
C VAL A 163 25.00 17.40 5.57
N SER A 164 24.10 16.56 5.07
CA SER A 164 23.02 16.92 4.16
C SER A 164 21.81 16.04 4.43
N ARG A 165 20.61 16.57 4.21
CA ARG A 165 19.37 15.77 4.19
C ARG A 165 19.09 15.33 2.75
N PRO A 166 19.27 14.06 2.43
CA PRO A 166 19.01 13.57 1.08
C PRO A 166 17.50 13.46 0.81
N LYS A 167 17.14 13.57 -0.46
CA LYS A 167 15.83 13.18 -0.99
C LYS A 167 16.02 11.97 -1.90
N ASP A 168 15.21 10.94 -1.71
CA ASP A 168 15.17 9.80 -2.61
C ASP A 168 14.04 9.97 -3.61
N PHE A 169 14.39 9.86 -4.87
CA PHE A 169 13.47 10.08 -5.98
C PHE A 169 13.52 8.98 -7.02
N TYR A 170 14.57 8.19 -7.03
CA TYR A 170 14.74 7.11 -7.99
C TYR A 170 14.15 5.83 -7.45
N ASP A 171 13.26 5.24 -8.24
CA ASP A 171 12.77 3.90 -7.95
C ASP A 171 13.88 2.88 -8.28
N ASN A 172 14.23 2.07 -7.29
CA ASN A 172 15.23 1.03 -7.38
C ASN A 172 14.62 -0.36 -7.12
N ALA A 173 15.30 -1.18 -6.30
CA ALA A 173 14.76 -2.46 -5.85
C ALA A 173 13.47 -2.30 -5.01
N VAL A 174 13.33 -1.16 -4.36
CA VAL A 174 12.10 -0.67 -3.72
C VAL A 174 11.72 0.69 -4.29
N PRO A 175 10.44 1.05 -4.28
CA PRO A 175 9.99 2.38 -4.69
C PRO A 175 10.62 3.48 -3.84
N SER A 176 10.81 4.67 -4.41
CA SER A 176 11.25 5.83 -3.65
C SER A 176 10.16 6.34 -2.71
N ALA A 177 10.59 6.97 -1.61
CA ALA A 177 9.67 7.59 -0.66
C ALA A 177 8.74 8.61 -1.32
N ASN A 178 9.28 9.42 -2.23
CA ASN A 178 8.51 10.43 -2.95
C ASN A 178 7.49 9.83 -3.93
N SER A 179 7.85 8.73 -4.61
CA SER A 179 6.92 8.03 -5.50
C SER A 179 5.75 7.40 -4.75
N GLU A 180 6.03 6.76 -3.61
CA GLU A 180 4.99 6.18 -2.74
C GLU A 180 4.12 7.29 -2.10
N ALA A 181 4.72 8.37 -1.64
CA ALA A 181 4.00 9.50 -1.05
C ALA A 181 3.06 10.17 -2.06
N ALA A 182 3.50 10.36 -3.30
CA ALA A 182 2.68 10.96 -4.35
C ALA A 182 1.39 10.16 -4.58
N GLU A 183 1.48 8.81 -4.64
CA GLU A 183 0.28 7.99 -4.79
C GLU A 183 -0.61 8.01 -3.54
N ALA A 184 -0.03 7.91 -2.34
CA ALA A 184 -0.81 7.97 -1.10
C ALA A 184 -1.57 9.31 -0.98
N LEU A 185 -0.92 10.42 -1.33
CA LEU A 185 -1.53 11.75 -1.38
C LEU A 185 -2.72 11.80 -2.35
N LEU A 186 -2.58 11.29 -3.57
CA LEU A 186 -3.67 11.27 -4.55
C LEU A 186 -4.84 10.39 -4.10
N ARG A 187 -4.56 9.22 -3.54
CA ARG A 187 -5.62 8.33 -3.02
C ARG A 187 -6.35 8.97 -1.84
N LEU A 188 -5.61 9.62 -0.91
CA LEU A 188 -6.22 10.35 0.21
C LEU A 188 -7.02 11.55 -0.28
N TYR A 189 -6.54 12.29 -1.29
CA TYR A 189 -7.31 13.37 -1.91
C TYR A 189 -8.70 12.90 -2.34
N LEU A 190 -8.77 11.81 -3.10
CA LEU A 190 -10.05 11.27 -3.60
C LEU A 190 -10.95 10.74 -2.48
N LEU A 191 -10.38 10.15 -1.43
CA LEU A 191 -11.16 9.61 -0.32
C LEU A 191 -11.66 10.71 0.64
N THR A 192 -10.88 11.81 0.81
CA THR A 192 -11.15 12.83 1.84
C THR A 192 -11.58 14.18 1.26
N ALA A 193 -11.51 14.36 -0.07
CA ALA A 193 -11.72 15.63 -0.77
C ALA A 193 -10.80 16.78 -0.24
N ASN A 194 -9.70 16.46 0.45
CA ASN A 194 -8.73 17.48 0.87
C ASN A 194 -7.78 17.82 -0.28
N SER A 195 -8.00 18.96 -0.94
CA SER A 195 -7.21 19.44 -2.09
C SER A 195 -5.75 19.78 -1.78
N GLU A 196 -5.36 19.90 -0.49
CA GLU A 196 -3.96 20.07 -0.13
C GLU A 196 -3.14 18.83 -0.50
N TYR A 197 -3.70 17.62 -0.35
CA TYR A 197 -3.03 16.39 -0.75
C TYR A 197 -2.73 16.34 -2.25
N GLU A 198 -3.68 16.74 -3.09
CA GLU A 198 -3.46 16.88 -4.53
C GLU A 198 -2.33 17.87 -4.81
N THR A 199 -2.36 19.03 -4.16
CA THR A 199 -1.32 20.07 -4.30
C THR A 199 0.07 19.54 -3.98
N PHE A 200 0.23 18.80 -2.87
CA PHE A 200 1.51 18.19 -2.51
C PHE A 200 1.95 17.13 -3.54
N ALA A 201 1.04 16.29 -4.01
CA ALA A 201 1.35 15.28 -5.04
C ALA A 201 1.85 15.93 -6.33
N LEU A 202 1.17 16.96 -6.81
CA LEU A 202 1.57 17.69 -8.02
C LEU A 202 2.92 18.40 -7.85
N ARG A 203 3.21 18.94 -6.67
CA ARG A 203 4.52 19.52 -6.37
C ARG A 203 5.64 18.47 -6.36
N ILE A 204 5.37 17.23 -5.95
CA ILE A 204 6.35 16.13 -6.06
C ILE A 204 6.68 15.86 -7.52
N PHE A 205 5.71 15.90 -8.45
CA PHE A 205 5.96 15.59 -9.86
C PHE A 205 6.87 16.61 -10.55
N GLN A 206 6.75 17.89 -10.22
CA GLN A 206 7.40 18.99 -10.94
C GLN A 206 8.92 18.85 -11.12
N PRO A 207 9.72 18.51 -10.09
CA PRO A 207 11.18 18.40 -10.23
C PRO A 207 11.62 17.29 -11.18
N PHE A 208 10.76 16.29 -11.45
CA PHE A 208 11.12 15.09 -12.23
C PHE A 208 10.72 15.16 -13.68
N LEU A 209 9.77 16.03 -14.05
CA LEU A 209 9.30 16.13 -15.44
C LEU A 209 10.43 16.17 -16.49
N PRO A 210 11.54 16.91 -16.27
CA PRO A 210 12.65 16.89 -17.22
C PRO A 210 13.38 15.54 -17.31
N ALA A 211 13.46 14.78 -16.21
CA ALA A 211 14.20 13.53 -16.14
C ALA A 211 13.37 12.32 -16.63
N LEU A 212 12.05 12.37 -16.56
CA LEU A 212 11.16 11.29 -16.97
C LEU A 212 11.35 10.90 -18.44
N GLY A 213 11.60 11.87 -19.31
CA GLY A 213 11.83 11.61 -20.74
C GLY A 213 13.17 10.95 -21.06
N SER A 214 14.20 11.13 -20.21
CA SER A 214 15.56 10.63 -20.44
C SER A 214 15.84 9.29 -19.76
N ALA A 215 15.18 8.99 -18.63
CA ALA A 215 15.40 7.79 -17.84
C ALA A 215 14.09 7.23 -17.23
N PRO A 216 13.06 6.92 -18.03
CA PRO A 216 11.74 6.54 -17.51
C PRO A 216 11.76 5.29 -16.63
N THR A 217 12.68 4.35 -16.88
CA THR A 217 12.80 3.12 -16.08
C THR A 217 13.25 3.34 -14.63
N SER A 218 13.80 4.52 -14.33
CA SER A 218 14.20 4.90 -12.96
C SER A 218 13.06 5.53 -12.16
N PHE A 219 11.86 5.65 -12.74
CA PHE A 219 10.70 6.33 -12.16
C PHE A 219 9.41 5.53 -12.32
N GLY A 220 9.51 4.20 -12.33
CA GLY A 220 8.35 3.34 -12.62
C GLY A 220 7.17 3.57 -11.69
N ARG A 221 7.43 3.73 -10.40
CA ARG A 221 6.40 4.01 -9.40
C ARG A 221 5.85 5.43 -9.52
N LEU A 222 6.72 6.42 -9.73
CA LEU A 222 6.31 7.80 -9.97
C LEU A 222 5.43 7.92 -11.22
N LEU A 223 5.82 7.24 -12.31
CA LEU A 223 5.01 7.20 -13.54
C LEU A 223 3.64 6.57 -13.30
N SER A 224 3.54 5.54 -12.44
CA SER A 224 2.24 4.97 -12.05
C SER A 224 1.37 5.97 -11.28
N ALA A 225 1.95 6.79 -10.40
CA ALA A 225 1.22 7.85 -9.71
C ALA A 225 0.79 8.98 -10.66
N ILE A 226 1.63 9.33 -11.64
CA ILE A 226 1.28 10.30 -12.67
C ILE A 226 0.16 9.75 -13.58
N ASP A 227 0.24 8.48 -13.99
CA ASP A 227 -0.82 7.83 -14.77
C ASP A 227 -2.14 7.77 -14.00
N PHE A 228 -2.07 7.43 -12.70
CA PHE A 228 -3.23 7.49 -11.81
C PHE A 228 -3.90 8.88 -11.86
N TYR A 229 -3.12 9.95 -11.71
CA TYR A 229 -3.65 11.32 -11.76
C TYR A 229 -4.23 11.69 -13.14
N LEU A 230 -3.49 11.42 -14.22
CA LEU A 230 -3.87 11.85 -15.58
C LEU A 230 -5.01 11.04 -16.18
N SER A 231 -5.24 9.81 -15.74
CA SER A 231 -6.28 8.94 -16.28
C SER A 231 -7.70 9.31 -15.80
N GLY A 232 -7.84 10.21 -14.83
CA GLY A 232 -9.10 10.42 -14.12
C GLY A 232 -9.51 9.12 -13.40
N PRO A 233 -8.96 8.87 -12.20
CA PRO A 233 -9.21 7.61 -11.50
C PRO A 233 -10.69 7.42 -11.20
N ALA A 234 -11.15 6.17 -11.23
CA ALA A 234 -12.52 5.86 -10.89
C ALA A 234 -12.72 5.92 -9.37
N GLU A 235 -13.72 6.66 -8.93
CA GLU A 235 -14.17 6.70 -7.55
C GLU A 235 -15.39 5.79 -7.38
N VAL A 236 -15.29 4.76 -6.55
CA VAL A 236 -16.36 3.78 -6.34
C VAL A 236 -16.83 3.82 -4.89
N ALA A 237 -18.13 4.10 -4.71
CA ALA A 237 -18.79 4.01 -3.40
C ALA A 237 -19.74 2.81 -3.36
N LEU A 238 -19.55 1.96 -2.36
CA LEU A 238 -20.37 0.75 -2.13
C LEU A 238 -21.19 0.94 -0.86
N ILE A 239 -22.51 0.86 -0.99
CA ILE A 239 -23.45 1.14 0.09
C ILE A 239 -24.34 -0.06 0.33
N GLY A 240 -24.25 -0.69 1.51
CA GLY A 240 -25.12 -1.82 1.86
C GLY A 240 -24.54 -2.68 2.97
N PRO A 241 -25.33 -3.65 3.52
CA PRO A 241 -24.85 -4.56 4.53
C PRO A 241 -23.71 -5.43 3.99
N PHE A 242 -22.54 -5.39 4.65
CA PHE A 242 -21.33 -6.06 4.17
C PHE A 242 -21.49 -7.58 4.05
N GLU A 243 -22.29 -8.18 4.91
CA GLU A 243 -22.54 -9.63 4.92
C GLU A 243 -23.59 -10.09 3.87
N SER A 244 -24.23 -9.16 3.14
CA SER A 244 -25.22 -9.53 2.12
C SER A 244 -24.56 -10.01 0.83
N ASP A 245 -25.15 -11.05 0.21
CA ASP A 245 -24.70 -11.57 -1.10
C ASP A 245 -24.62 -10.46 -2.14
N ALA A 246 -25.60 -9.54 -2.13
CA ALA A 246 -25.64 -8.42 -3.07
C ALA A 246 -24.44 -7.47 -2.90
N MET A 247 -24.02 -7.19 -1.66
CA MET A 247 -22.83 -6.37 -1.41
C MET A 247 -21.55 -7.11 -1.80
N GLN A 248 -21.45 -8.39 -1.47
CA GLN A 248 -20.32 -9.23 -1.85
C GLN A 248 -20.17 -9.32 -3.38
N ASP A 249 -21.28 -9.43 -4.10
CA ASP A 249 -21.28 -9.41 -5.57
C ASP A 249 -20.79 -8.07 -6.14
N LEU A 250 -21.20 -6.94 -5.53
CA LEU A 250 -20.72 -5.61 -5.93
C LEU A 250 -19.22 -5.44 -5.66
N VAL A 251 -18.73 -5.92 -4.52
CA VAL A 251 -17.29 -5.92 -4.19
C VAL A 251 -16.53 -6.72 -5.24
N ARG A 252 -16.96 -7.96 -5.54
CA ARG A 252 -16.33 -8.80 -6.57
C ARG A 252 -16.34 -8.11 -7.95
N ALA A 253 -17.48 -7.57 -8.36
CA ALA A 253 -17.60 -6.87 -9.63
C ALA A 253 -16.68 -5.63 -9.73
N THR A 254 -16.42 -4.95 -8.61
CA THR A 254 -15.52 -3.80 -8.55
C THR A 254 -14.05 -4.20 -8.74
N TRP A 255 -13.66 -5.37 -8.24
CA TRP A 255 -12.26 -5.80 -8.25
C TRP A 255 -11.91 -6.79 -9.38
N GLN A 256 -12.90 -7.44 -10.00
CA GLN A 256 -12.69 -8.39 -11.10
C GLN A 256 -12.05 -7.77 -12.35
N PRO A 257 -12.47 -6.58 -12.83
CA PRO A 257 -11.80 -5.94 -13.98
C PRO A 257 -10.43 -5.41 -13.59
N TYR A 258 -9.46 -5.54 -14.51
CA TYR A 258 -8.18 -4.83 -14.36
C TYR A 258 -8.41 -3.32 -14.54
N ALA A 259 -8.51 -2.62 -13.43
CA ALA A 259 -8.66 -1.17 -13.36
C ALA A 259 -7.82 -0.66 -12.19
N PRO A 260 -6.51 -0.44 -12.40
CA PRO A 260 -5.59 -0.07 -11.32
C PRO A 260 -5.85 1.34 -10.79
N ASN A 261 -6.35 2.24 -11.65
CA ASN A 261 -6.56 3.65 -11.30
C ASN A 261 -7.97 3.84 -10.74
N LYS A 262 -8.15 3.49 -9.46
CA LYS A 262 -9.40 3.68 -8.72
C LYS A 262 -9.16 3.82 -7.23
N VAL A 263 -10.13 4.38 -6.54
CA VAL A 263 -10.33 4.27 -5.09
C VAL A 263 -11.68 3.66 -4.80
N VAL A 264 -11.79 2.88 -3.74
CA VAL A 264 -13.02 2.20 -3.35
C VAL A 264 -13.33 2.51 -1.90
N ALA A 265 -14.53 3.07 -1.66
CA ALA A 265 -15.04 3.27 -0.32
C ALA A 265 -16.31 2.46 -0.10
N GLY A 266 -16.53 1.99 1.12
CA GLY A 266 -17.74 1.24 1.47
C GLY A 266 -18.30 1.65 2.81
N THR A 267 -19.62 1.58 2.95
CA THR A 267 -20.31 1.78 4.23
C THR A 267 -21.57 0.95 4.34
N GLU A 268 -21.91 0.58 5.59
CA GLU A 268 -23.22 0.07 5.93
C GLU A 268 -24.11 1.22 6.38
N PRO A 269 -25.35 1.29 5.91
CA PRO A 269 -26.32 2.24 6.42
C PRO A 269 -26.60 1.92 7.90
N LYS A 270 -26.31 2.86 8.78
CA LYS A 270 -26.66 2.78 10.21
C LYS A 270 -27.70 3.85 10.51
N ASP A 271 -28.65 3.53 11.38
CA ASP A 271 -29.75 4.45 11.78
C ASP A 271 -29.27 5.74 12.50
N ASN A 272 -28.00 5.78 12.88
CA ASN A 272 -27.35 6.98 13.41
C ASN A 272 -26.05 7.19 12.64
N ASP A 273 -26.08 8.11 11.68
CA ASP A 273 -24.95 8.63 10.93
C ASP A 273 -23.89 9.23 11.87
N ALA A 274 -23.00 8.38 12.38
CA ALA A 274 -21.66 8.82 12.62
C ALA A 274 -21.06 8.96 11.21
N THR A 275 -21.14 10.15 10.65
CA THR A 275 -20.62 10.49 9.34
C THR A 275 -19.18 10.02 9.29
N LEU A 276 -18.95 8.96 8.52
CA LEU A 276 -17.63 8.66 8.05
C LEU A 276 -17.15 9.94 7.34
N ASP A 277 -16.01 10.48 7.76
CA ASP A 277 -15.37 11.66 7.16
C ASP A 277 -14.80 11.28 5.77
N ILE A 278 -15.67 10.69 4.93
CA ILE A 278 -15.39 10.19 3.59
C ILE A 278 -16.46 10.77 2.65
N PRO A 279 -16.21 11.94 2.05
CA PRO A 279 -17.14 12.61 1.16
C PRO A 279 -17.64 11.74 0.01
N LEU A 280 -16.82 10.80 -0.46
CA LEU A 280 -17.19 9.84 -1.48
C LEU A 280 -18.43 8.99 -1.12
N LEU A 281 -18.75 8.82 0.16
CA LEU A 281 -19.91 8.06 0.65
C LEU A 281 -21.13 8.93 0.92
N GLU A 282 -21.00 10.25 0.95
CA GLU A 282 -22.06 11.16 1.33
C GLU A 282 -23.22 11.16 0.32
N ASN A 283 -24.44 11.27 0.84
CA ASN A 283 -25.68 11.38 0.05
C ASN A 283 -25.90 10.21 -0.94
N ARG A 284 -25.38 9.03 -0.65
CA ARG A 284 -25.52 7.82 -1.47
C ARG A 284 -26.33 6.75 -0.71
N PRO A 285 -27.65 6.63 -0.96
CA PRO A 285 -28.51 5.65 -0.29
C PRO A 285 -28.39 4.27 -0.94
N MET A 286 -28.83 3.23 -0.22
CA MET A 286 -29.20 1.96 -0.85
C MET A 286 -30.34 2.18 -1.87
N LEU A 287 -30.33 1.43 -2.98
CA LEU A 287 -31.36 1.51 -4.01
C LEU A 287 -32.44 0.45 -3.80
N HIS A 288 -33.67 0.89 -3.57
CA HIS A 288 -34.81 -0.02 -3.31
C HIS A 288 -34.56 -1.01 -2.16
N GLY A 289 -33.83 -0.59 -1.12
CA GLY A 289 -33.47 -1.43 0.01
C GLY A 289 -32.41 -2.50 -0.27
N LYS A 290 -31.72 -2.40 -1.42
CA LYS A 290 -30.61 -3.29 -1.83
C LYS A 290 -29.29 -2.55 -1.83
N ALA A 291 -28.21 -3.29 -1.68
CA ALA A 291 -26.87 -2.75 -1.82
C ALA A 291 -26.71 -2.06 -3.21
N ALA A 292 -25.98 -0.96 -3.22
CA ALA A 292 -25.77 -0.13 -4.41
C ALA A 292 -24.30 0.23 -4.58
N ALA A 293 -23.85 0.32 -5.82
CA ALA A 293 -22.55 0.87 -6.21
C ALA A 293 -22.74 2.16 -6.98
N TYR A 294 -21.98 3.18 -6.63
CA TYR A 294 -21.92 4.46 -7.32
C TYR A 294 -20.51 4.64 -7.86
N GLY A 295 -20.40 4.89 -9.15
CA GLY A 295 -19.12 5.16 -9.82
C GLY A 295 -19.12 6.58 -10.36
N CYS A 296 -18.08 7.34 -10.04
CA CYS A 296 -17.77 8.62 -10.67
C CYS A 296 -16.46 8.51 -11.44
N ARG A 297 -16.34 9.25 -12.50
CA ARG A 297 -15.13 9.45 -13.26
C ARG A 297 -15.18 10.87 -13.79
N ASP A 298 -14.29 11.71 -13.34
CA ASP A 298 -14.14 13.08 -13.83
C ASP A 298 -13.30 13.13 -15.11
#